data_4063a79220d84d57754cc258bea49098
#
_entry.id   4063a79220d84d57754cc258bea49098
#
_cell.length_a   1.000
_cell.length_b   1.000
_cell.length_c   1.000
_cell.angle_alpha   90.00
_cell.angle_beta   90.00
_cell.angle_gamma   90.00
#
_symmetry.space_group_name_H-M   'P 1'
#
loop_
_entity.id
_entity.type
_entity.pdbx_description
1 polymer ?
#
loop_
_entity_poly.entity_id
_entity_poly.type
_entity_poly.pdbx_seq_one_letter_code
_entity_poly.pdbx_strand_id
1 'polypeptide(L)'
;MVSLRHFESSDIPFLKEKMGYTDENAQALLNTYKTLEYDGKYFEMFAVIHDGIIVGNTSLYYKSEDTVSDGIEILPEYRNNGYGGEAVSAVCEKAKARGYKFVVAQIRIENEASIRLHKNAGCLCLFETVNSRSRKVYIYGRQL
;
A
#
# COMPACT_ATOMS: atom_id res chain seq x y z
N MET A 1 -7.23 -15.99 1.76
CA MET A 1 -7.22 -14.66 2.42
C MET A 1 -5.78 -14.23 2.68
N VAL A 2 -5.50 -12.94 2.52
CA VAL A 2 -4.15 -12.42 2.78
C VAL A 2 -4.04 -11.90 4.20
N SER A 3 -2.80 -11.87 4.71
CA SER A 3 -2.44 -11.18 5.94
C SER A 3 -1.30 -10.20 5.68
N LEU A 4 -1.11 -9.26 6.59
CA LEU A 4 -0.06 -8.24 6.49
C LEU A 4 0.91 -8.41 7.65
N ARG A 5 2.20 -8.29 7.36
CA ARG A 5 3.25 -8.18 8.38
C ARG A 5 4.33 -7.22 7.91
N HIS A 6 5.14 -6.75 8.83
CA HIS A 6 6.34 -6.00 8.46
C HIS A 6 7.33 -6.90 7.73
N PHE A 7 8.10 -6.30 6.84
CA PHE A 7 9.26 -6.98 6.28
C PHE A 7 10.31 -7.17 7.38
N GLU A 8 11.04 -8.26 7.31
CA GLU A 8 12.06 -8.66 8.28
C GLU A 8 13.42 -8.76 7.57
N SER A 9 14.50 -8.87 8.35
CA SER A 9 15.84 -9.01 7.80
C SER A 9 15.96 -10.24 6.89
N SER A 10 15.24 -11.31 7.20
CA SER A 10 15.21 -12.52 6.38
C SER A 10 14.54 -12.31 5.01
N ASP A 11 13.80 -11.21 4.83
CA ASP A 11 13.15 -10.86 3.56
C ASP A 11 14.05 -10.04 2.63
N ILE A 12 15.26 -9.65 3.06
CA ILE A 12 16.14 -8.82 2.24
C ILE A 12 16.43 -9.45 0.87
N PRO A 13 16.73 -10.75 0.76
CA PRO A 13 16.90 -11.37 -0.56
C PRO A 13 15.68 -11.21 -1.47
N PHE A 14 14.47 -11.32 -0.92
CA PHE A 14 13.24 -11.11 -1.66
C PHE A 14 13.11 -9.65 -2.12
N LEU A 15 13.37 -8.69 -1.24
CA LEU A 15 13.30 -7.26 -1.58
C LEU A 15 14.26 -6.93 -2.72
N LYS A 16 15.46 -7.49 -2.71
CA LYS A 16 16.45 -7.28 -3.76
C LYS A 16 16.05 -7.93 -5.08
N GLU A 17 15.65 -9.19 -5.03
CA GLU A 17 15.34 -9.98 -6.23
C GLU A 17 14.02 -9.58 -6.88
N LYS A 18 12.97 -9.38 -6.08
CA LYS A 18 11.61 -9.18 -6.58
C LYS A 18 11.19 -7.71 -6.65
N MET A 19 11.74 -6.87 -5.80
CA MET A 19 11.36 -5.46 -5.72
C MET A 19 12.46 -4.49 -6.15
N GLY A 20 13.62 -5.02 -6.56
CA GLY A 20 14.71 -4.21 -7.08
C GLY A 20 15.42 -3.35 -6.03
N TYR A 21 15.31 -3.70 -4.75
CA TYR A 21 15.97 -2.96 -3.68
C TYR A 21 17.47 -3.18 -3.69
N THR A 22 18.20 -2.14 -3.29
CA THR A 22 19.61 -2.29 -2.88
C THR A 22 19.66 -2.72 -1.43
N ASP A 23 20.83 -3.16 -0.94
CA ASP A 23 21.02 -3.45 0.49
C ASP A 23 20.70 -2.22 1.34
N GLU A 24 21.11 -1.03 0.89
CA GLU A 24 20.85 0.23 1.59
C GLU A 24 19.36 0.53 1.68
N ASN A 25 18.62 0.37 0.59
CA ASN A 25 17.19 0.60 0.57
C ASN A 25 16.43 -0.39 1.45
N ALA A 26 16.86 -1.66 1.45
CA ALA A 26 16.25 -2.67 2.30
C ALA A 26 16.48 -2.35 3.79
N GLN A 27 17.69 -1.96 4.17
CA GLN A 27 17.98 -1.54 5.55
C GLN A 27 17.22 -0.28 5.93
N ALA A 28 17.10 0.68 5.02
CA ALA A 28 16.31 1.90 5.25
C ALA A 28 14.85 1.56 5.53
N LEU A 29 14.27 0.63 4.77
CA LEU A 29 12.89 0.17 5.02
C LEU A 29 12.77 -0.43 6.41
N LEU A 30 13.67 -1.36 6.79
CA LEU A 30 13.63 -1.98 8.12
C LEU A 30 13.78 -0.95 9.23
N ASN A 31 14.60 0.07 9.02
CA ASN A 31 14.78 1.14 9.99
C ASN A 31 13.50 1.98 10.19
N THR A 32 12.65 2.11 9.18
CA THR A 32 11.40 2.87 9.32
C THR A 32 10.48 2.28 10.40
N TYR A 33 10.60 0.97 10.65
CA TYR A 33 9.74 0.31 11.64
C TYR A 33 10.05 0.73 13.09
N LYS A 34 11.21 1.31 13.34
CA LYS A 34 11.57 1.79 14.68
C LYS A 34 10.72 3.00 15.11
N THR A 35 10.36 3.84 14.15
CA THR A 35 9.62 5.07 14.39
C THR A 35 8.28 5.11 13.66
N LEU A 36 8.05 4.23 12.70
CA LEU A 36 6.93 4.26 11.75
C LEU A 36 6.88 5.60 11.01
N GLU A 37 8.05 6.11 10.63
CA GLU A 37 8.18 7.40 9.95
C GLU A 37 9.12 7.31 8.76
N TYR A 38 8.80 8.10 7.75
CA TYR A 38 9.68 8.41 6.64
C TYR A 38 9.60 9.92 6.41
N ASP A 39 10.77 10.57 6.39
CA ASP A 39 10.86 12.03 6.21
C ASP A 39 10.02 12.81 7.23
N GLY A 40 10.00 12.34 8.48
CA GLY A 40 9.30 12.97 9.59
C GLY A 40 7.78 12.78 9.61
N LYS A 41 7.23 11.96 8.72
CA LYS A 41 5.80 11.69 8.64
C LYS A 41 5.51 10.21 8.74
N TYR A 42 4.30 9.86 9.21
CA TYR A 42 3.89 8.46 9.32
C TYR A 42 4.05 7.74 7.99
N PHE A 43 4.71 6.60 8.05
CA PHE A 43 4.88 5.67 6.94
C PHE A 43 4.96 4.26 7.50
N GLU A 44 4.23 3.34 6.89
CA GLU A 44 4.32 1.94 7.26
C GLU A 44 4.08 1.08 6.03
N MET A 45 5.03 0.20 5.72
CA MET A 45 4.92 -0.74 4.60
C MET A 45 4.78 -2.16 5.12
N PHE A 46 3.94 -2.94 4.45
CA PHE A 46 3.63 -4.31 4.82
C PHE A 46 3.91 -5.25 3.67
N ALA A 47 4.43 -6.43 3.99
CA ALA A 47 4.39 -7.56 3.07
C ALA A 47 2.95 -8.11 3.07
N VAL A 48 2.45 -8.42 1.88
CA VAL A 48 1.17 -9.11 1.70
C VAL A 48 1.45 -10.60 1.62
N ILE A 49 0.88 -11.36 2.54
CA ILE A 49 1.18 -12.79 2.71
C ILE A 49 -0.05 -13.63 2.37
N HIS A 50 0.14 -14.65 1.54
CA HIS A 50 -0.85 -15.68 1.28
C HIS A 50 -0.18 -17.05 1.36
N ASP A 51 -0.71 -17.94 2.21
CA ASP A 51 -0.14 -19.27 2.45
C ASP A 51 1.37 -19.25 2.76
N GLY A 52 1.80 -18.28 3.57
CA GLY A 52 3.19 -18.15 3.98
C GLY A 52 4.11 -17.53 2.92
N ILE A 53 3.58 -17.14 1.77
CA ILE A 53 4.35 -16.59 0.65
C ILE A 53 4.07 -15.11 0.52
N ILE A 54 5.11 -14.30 0.26
CA ILE A 54 4.95 -12.88 -0.06
C ILE A 54 4.43 -12.76 -1.48
N VAL A 55 3.21 -12.25 -1.64
CA VAL A 55 2.58 -12.05 -2.95
C VAL A 55 2.61 -10.59 -3.41
N GLY A 56 3.03 -9.68 -2.55
CA GLY A 56 3.11 -8.26 -2.86
C GLY A 56 3.41 -7.42 -1.63
N ASN A 57 3.15 -6.13 -1.76
CA ASN A 57 3.29 -5.19 -0.65
C ASN A 57 2.17 -4.17 -0.67
N THR A 58 1.93 -3.55 0.49
CA THR A 58 1.04 -2.41 0.62
C THR A 58 1.62 -1.46 1.65
N SER A 59 1.30 -0.18 1.52
CA SER A 59 1.84 0.84 2.41
C SER A 59 0.79 1.85 2.80
N LEU A 60 1.05 2.52 3.92
CA LEU A 60 0.29 3.67 4.38
C LEU A 60 1.25 4.85 4.48
N TYR A 61 0.78 6.00 4.02
CA TYR A 61 1.56 7.21 3.95
C TYR A 61 0.71 8.39 4.40
N TYR A 62 1.27 9.21 5.29
CA TYR A 62 0.60 10.37 5.87
C TYR A 62 0.12 11.35 4.80
N LYS A 63 -1.13 11.81 4.93
CA LYS A 63 -1.70 12.90 4.15
C LYS A 63 -2.11 14.07 5.03
N SER A 64 -2.81 13.79 6.12
CA SER A 64 -3.23 14.76 7.11
C SER A 64 -3.42 14.08 8.46
N GLU A 65 -3.85 14.79 9.47
CA GLU A 65 -4.03 14.22 10.82
C GLU A 65 -4.99 13.01 10.85
N ASP A 66 -5.99 12.98 9.97
CA ASP A 66 -7.00 11.94 9.96
C ASP A 66 -6.97 11.05 8.71
N THR A 67 -6.08 11.32 7.76
CA THR A 67 -6.07 10.67 6.45
C THR A 67 -4.69 10.14 6.08
N VAL A 68 -4.67 8.90 5.59
CA VAL A 68 -3.47 8.28 4.99
C VAL A 68 -3.77 7.89 3.55
N SER A 69 -2.72 7.80 2.77
CA SER A 69 -2.78 7.28 1.41
C SER A 69 -2.26 5.84 1.40
N ASP A 70 -2.91 4.96 0.64
CA ASP A 70 -2.39 3.63 0.44
C ASP A 70 -1.52 3.55 -0.82
N GLY A 71 -0.65 2.55 -0.83
CA GLY A 71 0.03 2.06 -2.02
C GLY A 71 -0.13 0.55 -2.04
N ILE A 72 -0.29 -0.03 -3.20
CA ILE A 72 -0.49 -1.47 -3.36
C ILE A 72 0.24 -1.98 -4.60
N GLU A 73 0.96 -3.08 -4.45
CA GLU A 73 1.55 -3.80 -5.56
C GLU A 73 1.45 -5.29 -5.30
N ILE A 74 0.82 -6.00 -6.24
CA ILE A 74 0.83 -7.47 -6.26
C ILE A 74 1.81 -7.90 -7.35
N LEU A 75 2.69 -8.84 -7.02
CA LEU A 75 3.66 -9.37 -7.98
C LEU A 75 2.93 -9.96 -9.18
N PRO A 76 3.48 -9.80 -10.41
CA PRO A 76 2.78 -10.23 -11.62
C PRO A 76 2.29 -11.67 -11.60
N GLU A 77 3.11 -12.60 -11.07
CA GLU A 77 2.77 -14.02 -10.99
C GLU A 77 1.60 -14.35 -10.06
N TYR A 78 1.20 -13.40 -9.20
CA TYR A 78 0.11 -13.62 -8.24
C TYR A 78 -1.13 -12.78 -8.52
N ARG A 79 -1.15 -12.07 -9.65
CA ARG A 79 -2.30 -11.24 -10.03
C ARG A 79 -3.50 -12.08 -10.45
N ASN A 80 -4.68 -11.46 -10.46
CA ASN A 80 -5.96 -12.07 -10.83
C ASN A 80 -6.44 -13.16 -9.85
N ASN A 81 -6.01 -13.06 -8.58
CA ASN A 81 -6.45 -13.94 -7.49
C ASN A 81 -7.23 -13.20 -6.41
N GLY A 82 -7.49 -11.92 -6.59
CA GLY A 82 -8.21 -11.10 -5.60
C GLY A 82 -7.35 -10.59 -4.45
N TYR A 83 -6.04 -10.85 -4.45
CA TYR A 83 -5.15 -10.47 -3.35
C TYR A 83 -5.04 -8.96 -3.17
N GLY A 84 -5.09 -8.19 -4.27
CA GLY A 84 -5.02 -6.73 -4.21
C GLY A 84 -6.17 -6.12 -3.42
N GLY A 85 -7.39 -6.51 -3.71
CA GLY A 85 -8.58 -6.05 -2.99
C GLY A 85 -8.55 -6.46 -1.51
N GLU A 86 -8.14 -7.69 -1.23
CA GLU A 86 -7.98 -8.17 0.16
C GLU A 86 -6.91 -7.36 0.89
N ALA A 87 -5.79 -7.05 0.22
CA ALA A 87 -4.72 -6.25 0.81
C ALA A 87 -5.16 -4.83 1.12
N VAL A 88 -5.94 -4.19 0.23
CA VAL A 88 -6.49 -2.85 0.49
C VAL A 88 -7.41 -2.89 1.71
N SER A 89 -8.30 -3.88 1.81
CA SER A 89 -9.15 -4.05 2.98
C SER A 89 -8.34 -4.25 4.25
N ALA A 90 -7.30 -5.09 4.20
CA ALA A 90 -6.44 -5.36 5.35
C ALA A 90 -5.67 -4.11 5.79
N VAL A 91 -5.13 -3.32 4.84
CA VAL A 91 -4.39 -2.10 5.18
C VAL A 91 -5.31 -1.00 5.73
N CYS A 92 -6.57 -0.97 5.31
CA CYS A 92 -7.57 -0.10 5.91
C CYS A 92 -7.78 -0.41 7.40
N GLU A 93 -7.80 -1.70 7.77
CA GLU A 93 -7.87 -2.09 9.18
C GLU A 93 -6.63 -1.66 9.96
N LYS A 94 -5.44 -1.73 9.34
CA LYS A 94 -4.20 -1.21 9.95
C LYS A 94 -4.29 0.30 10.17
N ALA A 95 -4.78 1.04 9.18
CA ALA A 95 -4.95 2.49 9.28
C ALA A 95 -5.92 2.87 10.41
N LYS A 96 -7.03 2.14 10.51
CA LYS A 96 -8.01 2.33 11.58
C LYS A 96 -7.38 2.10 12.95
N ALA A 97 -6.60 1.05 13.10
CA ALA A 97 -5.89 0.74 14.34
C ALA A 97 -4.86 1.82 14.72
N ARG A 98 -4.32 2.54 13.74
CA ARG A 98 -3.42 3.69 13.96
C ARG A 98 -4.15 4.99 14.29
N GLY A 99 -5.49 4.99 14.27
CA GLY A 99 -6.31 6.15 14.63
C GLY A 99 -6.72 7.02 13.45
N TYR A 100 -6.43 6.62 12.23
CA TYR A 100 -6.86 7.36 11.04
C TYR A 100 -8.33 7.11 10.75
N LYS A 101 -8.97 8.09 10.10
CA LYS A 101 -10.40 8.07 9.79
C LYS A 101 -10.69 7.81 8.32
N PHE A 102 -9.71 8.06 7.44
CA PHE A 102 -9.86 7.94 6.00
C PHE A 102 -8.61 7.34 5.37
N VAL A 103 -8.82 6.51 4.38
CA VAL A 103 -7.76 6.06 3.46
C VAL A 103 -8.10 6.59 2.08
N VAL A 104 -7.13 7.19 1.41
CA VAL A 104 -7.28 7.65 0.03
C VAL A 104 -6.24 6.96 -0.86
N ALA A 105 -6.52 6.90 -2.14
CA ALA A 105 -5.60 6.37 -3.15
C ALA A 105 -5.64 7.25 -4.38
N GLN A 106 -4.46 7.59 -4.89
CA GLN A 106 -4.33 8.27 -6.17
C GLN A 106 -4.11 7.22 -7.25
N ILE A 107 -5.02 7.14 -8.20
CA ILE A 107 -5.02 6.11 -9.23
C ILE A 107 -5.07 6.77 -10.60
N ARG A 108 -4.14 6.42 -11.49
CA ARG A 108 -4.20 6.90 -12.87
C ARG A 108 -5.51 6.45 -13.52
N ILE A 109 -6.12 7.31 -14.32
CA ILE A 109 -7.43 7.02 -14.92
C ILE A 109 -7.40 5.78 -15.84
N GLU A 110 -6.23 5.47 -16.42
CA GLU A 110 -6.05 4.29 -17.27
C GLU A 110 -5.73 3.01 -16.49
N ASN A 111 -5.49 3.09 -15.19
CA ASN A 111 -5.16 1.91 -14.37
C ASN A 111 -6.44 1.21 -13.89
N GLU A 112 -7.08 0.50 -14.80
CA GLU A 112 -8.34 -0.20 -14.52
C GLU A 112 -8.22 -1.25 -13.42
N ALA A 113 -7.08 -1.94 -13.34
CA ALA A 113 -6.86 -2.96 -12.33
C ALA A 113 -6.87 -2.37 -10.91
N SER A 114 -6.18 -1.25 -10.70
CA SER A 114 -6.15 -0.57 -9.41
C SER A 114 -7.52 0.02 -9.05
N ILE A 115 -8.21 0.59 -10.02
CA ILE A 115 -9.58 1.11 -9.83
C ILE A 115 -10.50 0.00 -9.34
N ARG A 116 -10.45 -1.16 -9.99
CA ARG A 116 -11.30 -2.31 -9.66
C ARG A 116 -11.03 -2.84 -8.26
N LEU A 117 -9.76 -3.01 -7.89
CA LEU A 117 -9.42 -3.54 -6.58
C LEU A 117 -9.79 -2.58 -5.44
N HIS A 118 -9.69 -1.27 -5.66
CA HIS A 118 -10.12 -0.27 -4.68
C HIS A 118 -11.65 -0.23 -4.55
N LYS A 119 -12.37 -0.30 -5.66
CA LYS A 119 -13.84 -0.43 -5.63
C LYS A 119 -14.28 -1.68 -4.87
N ASN A 120 -13.64 -2.81 -5.13
CA ASN A 120 -13.96 -4.06 -4.44
C ASN A 120 -13.68 -4.00 -2.94
N ALA A 121 -12.73 -3.15 -2.52
CA ALA A 121 -12.43 -2.92 -1.11
C ALA A 121 -13.31 -1.84 -0.46
N GLY A 122 -14.34 -1.37 -1.15
CA GLY A 122 -15.28 -0.39 -0.61
C GLY A 122 -14.86 1.06 -0.77
N CYS A 123 -13.85 1.34 -1.57
CA CYS A 123 -13.47 2.72 -1.88
C CYS A 123 -14.38 3.31 -2.95
N LEU A 124 -14.64 4.61 -2.84
CA LEU A 124 -15.47 5.37 -3.79
C LEU A 124 -14.59 6.40 -4.51
N CYS A 125 -14.90 6.67 -5.76
CA CYS A 125 -14.28 7.77 -6.49
C CYS A 125 -14.78 9.09 -5.92
N LEU A 126 -13.88 9.90 -5.36
CA LEU A 126 -14.21 11.18 -4.77
C LEU A 126 -14.16 12.30 -5.79
N PHE A 127 -13.11 12.35 -6.58
CA PHE A 127 -12.94 13.34 -7.65
C PHE A 127 -11.82 12.95 -8.59
N GLU A 128 -11.75 13.66 -9.74
CA GLU A 128 -10.67 13.59 -10.71
C GLU A 128 -9.81 14.84 -10.58
N THR A 129 -8.50 14.70 -10.73
CA THR A 129 -7.58 15.82 -10.68
C THR A 129 -6.34 15.54 -11.54
N VAL A 130 -5.40 16.48 -11.54
CA VAL A 130 -4.10 16.34 -12.20
C VAL A 130 -3.04 16.34 -11.10
N ASN A 131 -2.15 15.36 -11.13
CA ASN A 131 -1.08 15.25 -10.13
C ASN A 131 0.11 16.17 -10.47
N SER A 132 1.14 16.16 -9.60
CA SER A 132 2.35 16.97 -9.76
C SER A 132 3.13 16.65 -11.04
N ARG A 133 2.88 15.50 -11.67
CA ARG A 133 3.50 15.08 -12.93
C ARG A 133 2.61 15.39 -14.14
N SER A 134 1.59 16.23 -13.96
CA SER A 134 0.62 16.62 -15.00
C SER A 134 -0.17 15.44 -15.59
N ARG A 135 -0.37 14.39 -14.81
CA ARG A 135 -1.16 13.22 -15.21
C ARG A 135 -2.54 13.27 -14.57
N LYS A 136 -3.55 12.88 -15.35
CA LYS A 136 -4.92 12.76 -14.83
C LYS A 136 -5.03 11.55 -13.94
N VAL A 137 -5.59 11.75 -12.75
CA VAL A 137 -5.79 10.72 -11.76
C VAL A 137 -7.17 10.84 -11.14
N TYR A 138 -7.68 9.70 -10.63
CA TYR A 138 -8.81 9.68 -9.72
C TYR A 138 -8.29 9.63 -8.29
N ILE A 139 -9.00 10.27 -7.39
CA ILE A 139 -8.80 10.09 -5.96
C ILE A 139 -9.93 9.22 -5.47
N TYR A 140 -9.60 8.02 -5.05
CA TYR A 140 -10.53 7.10 -4.38
C TYR A 140 -10.35 7.22 -2.89
N GLY A 141 -11.40 6.97 -2.14
CA GLY A 141 -11.31 7.01 -0.69
C GLY A 141 -12.32 6.12 -0.01
N ARG A 142 -11.99 5.78 1.24
CA ARG A 142 -12.83 4.97 2.12
C ARG A 142 -12.80 5.56 3.52
N GLN A 143 -13.98 5.72 4.12
CA GLN A 143 -14.10 6.06 5.53
C GLN A 143 -13.88 4.80 6.38
N LEU A 144 -13.10 4.94 7.46
CA LEU A 144 -12.72 3.82 8.32
C LEU A 144 -13.64 3.66 9.54
#